data_434f128d6fae8575d3820802c8c72524
#
_entry.id   434f128d6fae8575d3820802c8c72524
#
_cell.length_a   1.000
_cell.length_b   1.000
_cell.length_c   1.000
_cell.angle_alpha   90.00
_cell.angle_beta   90.00
_cell.angle_gamma   90.00
#
_symmetry.space_group_name_H-M   'P 1'
#
loop_
_entity.id
_entity.type
_entity.pdbx_description
1 polymer ?
#
loop_
_entity_poly.entity_id
_entity_poly.type
_entity_poly.pdbx_seq_one_letter_code
_entity_poly.pdbx_strand_id
1 'polypeptide(L)'
;MTDDEVLAAVKARVQAGRPTEWRDSLLTPAPASAEALAEAERIIGYPLPPLLRRLYTEVANGGFGPCGGIEGLRDGHTSDGPSMLEMYLQYEEPDPDPEAPPAPPHGVLLFCDHGCATWSMLDCRHPEGQMWWWDQGERHKCDLMLREWLSMWLEGKLEDGIPGDLALEDDESWHWPETDGH
;
A
#
# COMPACT_ATOMS: atom_id res chain seq x y z
N MET A 1 6.89 11.57 -12.51
CA MET A 1 8.19 11.59 -11.80
C MET A 1 8.93 10.27 -12.04
N THR A 2 10.26 10.26 -12.00
CA THR A 2 11.06 9.03 -11.94
C THR A 2 11.10 8.48 -10.51
N ASP A 3 11.55 7.24 -10.31
CA ASP A 3 11.68 6.65 -8.97
C ASP A 3 12.61 7.47 -8.06
N ASP A 4 13.72 7.99 -8.62
CA ASP A 4 14.65 8.83 -7.86
C ASP A 4 14.04 10.18 -7.44
N GLU A 5 13.22 10.79 -8.31
CA GLU A 5 12.51 12.03 -8.00
C GLU A 5 11.44 11.80 -6.92
N VAL A 6 10.68 10.69 -7.00
CA VAL A 6 9.71 10.32 -5.97
C VAL A 6 10.40 10.08 -4.64
N LEU A 7 11.47 9.28 -4.61
CA LEU A 7 12.23 9.00 -3.40
C LEU A 7 12.76 10.27 -2.74
N ALA A 8 13.35 11.17 -3.54
CA ALA A 8 13.88 12.44 -3.05
C ALA A 8 12.77 13.34 -2.48
N ALA A 9 11.63 13.41 -3.15
CA ALA A 9 10.51 14.25 -2.73
C ALA A 9 9.85 13.71 -1.44
N VAL A 10 9.63 12.39 -1.32
CA VAL A 10 9.13 11.76 -0.09
C VAL A 10 10.09 12.01 1.07
N LYS A 11 11.38 11.81 0.87
CA LYS A 11 12.42 12.07 1.87
C LYS A 11 12.40 13.53 2.34
N ALA A 12 12.25 14.48 1.43
CA ALA A 12 12.16 15.90 1.75
C ALA A 12 10.90 16.22 2.58
N ARG A 13 9.74 15.62 2.26
CA ARG A 13 8.51 15.80 3.05
C ARG A 13 8.66 15.25 4.47
N VAL A 14 9.22 14.05 4.61
CA VAL A 14 9.48 13.43 5.92
C VAL A 14 10.43 14.32 6.76
N GLN A 15 11.53 14.78 6.17
CA GLN A 15 12.49 15.67 6.84
C GLN A 15 11.88 17.03 7.22
N ALA A 16 10.90 17.50 6.45
CA ALA A 16 10.15 18.73 6.75
C ALA A 16 9.07 18.55 7.84
N GLY A 17 8.91 17.35 8.42
CA GLY A 17 7.90 17.03 9.42
C GLY A 17 6.47 16.97 8.86
N ARG A 18 6.30 16.74 7.58
CA ARG A 18 4.99 16.62 6.88
C ARG A 18 4.91 15.31 6.11
N PRO A 19 5.05 14.15 6.79
CA PRO A 19 5.11 12.87 6.12
C PRO A 19 3.76 12.45 5.52
N THR A 20 2.64 12.89 6.13
CA THR A 20 1.27 12.50 5.76
C THR A 20 0.36 13.72 5.65
N GLU A 21 -0.91 13.51 5.26
CA GLU A 21 -1.91 14.57 5.17
C GLU A 21 -2.67 14.77 6.48
N TRP A 22 -2.92 13.71 7.24
CA TRP A 22 -3.79 13.75 8.43
C TRP A 22 -3.08 14.19 9.70
N ARG A 23 -1.77 14.16 9.75
CA ARG A 23 -1.01 14.46 10.99
C ARG A 23 0.26 15.25 10.70
N ASP A 24 0.29 16.46 11.22
CA ASP A 24 1.41 17.39 11.05
C ASP A 24 2.71 17.01 11.80
N SER A 25 2.70 15.97 12.64
CA SER A 25 3.86 15.67 13.49
C SER A 25 3.97 14.23 13.96
N LEU A 26 3.75 13.26 13.08
CA LEU A 26 4.14 11.90 13.43
C LEU A 26 5.64 11.73 13.24
N LEU A 27 6.29 11.24 14.28
CA LEU A 27 7.62 10.66 14.14
C LEU A 27 7.47 9.43 13.24
N THR A 28 7.96 9.52 12.03
CA THR A 28 8.05 8.35 11.17
C THR A 28 8.99 7.33 11.82
N PRO A 29 8.69 6.03 11.74
CA PRO A 29 9.60 5.00 12.22
C PRO A 29 10.98 5.10 11.55
N ALA A 30 11.99 4.53 12.20
CA ALA A 30 13.29 4.34 11.55
C ALA A 30 13.12 3.52 10.26
N PRO A 31 14.03 3.67 9.28
CA PRO A 31 14.06 2.80 8.11
C PRO A 31 14.04 1.32 8.46
N ALA A 32 13.38 0.52 7.63
CA ALA A 32 13.29 -0.93 7.80
C ALA A 32 14.67 -1.60 7.68
N SER A 33 14.90 -2.63 8.49
CA SER A 33 16.11 -3.45 8.37
C SER A 33 16.04 -4.39 7.16
N ALA A 34 17.21 -4.88 6.74
CA ALA A 34 17.29 -5.88 5.68
C ALA A 34 16.56 -7.18 6.05
N GLU A 35 16.56 -7.53 7.34
CA GLU A 35 15.87 -8.70 7.87
C GLU A 35 14.35 -8.52 7.78
N ALA A 36 13.82 -7.33 8.12
CA ALA A 36 12.39 -7.03 8.02
C ALA A 36 11.90 -7.10 6.56
N LEU A 37 12.70 -6.60 5.61
CA LEU A 37 12.41 -6.73 4.19
C LEU A 37 12.39 -8.19 3.72
N ALA A 38 13.44 -8.95 4.06
CA ALA A 38 13.54 -10.36 3.65
C ALA A 38 12.39 -11.20 4.25
N GLU A 39 12.00 -10.90 5.48
CA GLU A 39 10.86 -11.53 6.11
C GLU A 39 9.54 -11.20 5.39
N ALA A 40 9.32 -9.92 5.08
CA ALA A 40 8.11 -9.49 4.37
C ALA A 40 8.00 -10.20 3.01
N GLU A 41 9.06 -10.19 2.21
CA GLU A 41 9.08 -10.86 0.90
C GLU A 41 8.87 -12.38 1.00
N ARG A 42 9.37 -13.00 2.04
CA ARG A 42 9.13 -14.43 2.31
C ARG A 42 7.68 -14.72 2.68
N ILE A 43 7.03 -13.85 3.46
CA ILE A 43 5.62 -13.99 3.87
C ILE A 43 4.72 -13.73 2.66
N ILE A 44 4.95 -12.65 1.92
CA ILE A 44 4.17 -12.24 0.76
C ILE A 44 4.33 -13.22 -0.42
N GLY A 45 5.47 -13.94 -0.49
CA GLY A 45 5.81 -14.82 -1.61
C GLY A 45 6.29 -14.12 -2.87
N TYR A 46 6.36 -12.79 -2.86
CA TYR A 46 6.80 -11.95 -3.97
C TYR A 46 7.80 -10.88 -3.50
N PRO A 47 8.74 -10.45 -4.36
CA PRO A 47 9.61 -9.33 -4.05
C PRO A 47 8.78 -8.05 -3.95
N LEU A 48 9.12 -7.19 -3.00
CA LEU A 48 8.55 -5.84 -2.96
C LEU A 48 9.01 -5.03 -4.19
N PRO A 49 8.15 -4.17 -4.75
CA PRO A 49 8.52 -3.26 -5.84
C PRO A 49 9.81 -2.48 -5.50
N PRO A 50 10.75 -2.31 -6.44
CA PRO A 50 12.05 -1.69 -6.17
C PRO A 50 11.96 -0.31 -5.52
N LEU A 51 11.02 0.53 -5.96
CA LEU A 51 10.77 1.83 -5.35
C LEU A 51 10.35 1.71 -3.89
N LEU A 52 9.44 0.79 -3.57
CA LEU A 52 8.98 0.58 -2.19
C LEU A 52 10.11 0.10 -1.28
N ARG A 53 10.93 -0.84 -1.76
CA ARG A 53 12.11 -1.30 -1.02
C ARG A 53 13.02 -0.13 -0.63
N ARG A 54 13.28 0.76 -1.58
CA ARG A 54 14.11 1.96 -1.36
C ARG A 54 13.44 2.93 -0.39
N LEU A 55 12.15 3.16 -0.50
CA LEU A 55 11.40 4.01 0.42
C LEU A 55 11.49 3.47 1.85
N TYR A 56 11.27 2.18 2.05
CA TYR A 56 11.38 1.58 3.38
C TYR A 56 12.79 1.62 3.96
N THR A 57 13.82 1.43 3.14
CA THR A 57 15.21 1.37 3.63
C THR A 57 15.93 2.72 3.69
N GLU A 58 15.54 3.69 2.86
CA GLU A 58 16.25 4.96 2.75
C GLU A 58 15.48 6.14 3.40
N VAL A 59 14.17 5.98 3.67
CA VAL A 59 13.32 7.04 4.22
C VAL A 59 12.78 6.66 5.58
N ALA A 60 11.82 5.74 5.64
CA ALA A 60 11.18 5.30 6.87
C ALA A 60 10.44 3.97 6.65
N ASN A 61 10.21 3.21 7.72
CA ASN A 61 9.41 1.98 7.69
C ASN A 61 7.91 2.32 7.75
N GLY A 62 7.37 2.92 6.69
CA GLY A 62 6.00 3.41 6.63
C GLY A 62 5.78 4.78 7.28
N GLY A 63 4.52 5.19 7.43
CA GLY A 63 4.11 6.44 8.06
C GLY A 63 4.36 7.68 7.20
N PHE A 64 4.46 7.52 5.90
CA PHE A 64 4.49 8.59 4.91
C PHE A 64 3.54 8.24 3.75
N GLY A 65 3.02 9.24 3.08
CA GLY A 65 2.06 9.01 1.99
C GLY A 65 0.76 9.76 2.20
N PRO A 66 -0.28 9.49 1.39
CA PRO A 66 -1.59 10.10 1.54
C PRO A 66 -2.25 9.69 2.87
N CYS A 67 -3.29 10.39 3.24
CA CYS A 67 -4.09 10.15 4.45
C CYS A 67 -3.24 9.98 5.71
N GLY A 68 -3.32 8.82 6.37
CA GLY A 68 -2.52 8.47 7.55
C GLY A 68 -1.11 7.95 7.24
N GLY A 69 -0.80 7.72 5.97
CA GLY A 69 0.47 7.17 5.51
C GLY A 69 0.39 5.68 5.18
N ILE A 70 1.36 5.21 4.41
CA ILE A 70 1.45 3.78 4.06
C ILE A 70 1.86 2.95 5.27
N GLU A 71 1.34 1.73 5.31
CA GLU A 71 1.68 0.76 6.33
C GLU A 71 3.16 0.36 6.26
N GLY A 72 3.73 0.05 7.43
CA GLY A 72 5.10 -0.41 7.55
C GLY A 72 5.22 -1.93 7.59
N LEU A 73 6.46 -2.39 7.48
CA LEU A 73 6.84 -3.77 7.75
C LEU A 73 6.92 -4.01 9.27
N ARG A 74 7.57 -5.12 9.70
CA ARG A 74 7.79 -5.39 11.13
C ARG A 74 8.37 -4.16 11.84
N ASP A 75 7.82 -3.83 13.01
CA ASP A 75 8.19 -2.66 13.82
C ASP A 75 8.04 -1.30 13.10
N GLY A 76 7.30 -1.28 12.01
CA GLY A 76 7.00 -0.08 11.23
C GLY A 76 5.74 0.65 11.66
N HIS A 77 5.30 1.58 10.83
CA HIS A 77 4.05 2.30 11.03
C HIS A 77 2.84 1.37 10.86
N THR A 78 1.85 1.57 11.73
CA THR A 78 0.49 1.01 11.56
C THR A 78 -0.52 2.14 11.72
N SER A 79 -1.54 2.17 10.88
CA SER A 79 -2.61 3.18 10.95
C SER A 79 -3.48 2.97 12.19
N ASP A 80 -3.99 1.77 12.36
CA ASP A 80 -4.78 1.34 13.52
C ASP A 80 -4.85 -0.21 13.54
N GLY A 81 -4.38 -0.82 14.60
CA GLY A 81 -4.47 -2.27 14.78
C GLY A 81 -3.23 -3.07 14.36
N PRO A 82 -3.42 -4.25 13.72
CA PRO A 82 -2.32 -5.14 13.35
C PRO A 82 -1.46 -4.54 12.23
N SER A 83 -0.20 -4.95 12.16
CA SER A 83 0.70 -4.57 11.08
C SER A 83 0.20 -5.11 9.72
N MET A 84 0.67 -4.51 8.63
CA MET A 84 0.34 -4.95 7.27
C MET A 84 0.57 -6.46 7.06
N LEU A 85 1.66 -7.02 7.58
CA LEU A 85 1.95 -8.44 7.44
C LEU A 85 1.05 -9.32 8.31
N GLU A 86 0.64 -8.84 9.50
CA GLU A 86 -0.34 -9.56 10.33
C GLU A 86 -1.72 -9.56 9.67
N MET A 87 -2.15 -8.43 9.10
CA MET A 87 -3.38 -8.38 8.30
C MET A 87 -3.32 -9.31 7.10
N TYR A 88 -2.19 -9.29 6.37
CA TYR A 88 -1.98 -10.18 5.24
C TYR A 88 -2.14 -11.66 5.62
N LEU A 89 -1.51 -12.09 6.71
CA LEU A 89 -1.62 -13.47 7.20
C LEU A 89 -3.04 -13.81 7.68
N GLN A 90 -3.78 -12.85 8.23
CA GLN A 90 -5.19 -13.07 8.61
C GLN A 90 -6.07 -13.32 7.38
N TYR A 91 -5.82 -12.63 6.28
CA TYR A 91 -6.57 -12.84 5.03
C TYR A 91 -6.17 -14.11 4.26
N GLU A 92 -5.03 -14.71 4.58
CA GLU A 92 -4.66 -16.03 4.04
C GLU A 92 -5.50 -17.16 4.69
N GLU A 93 -6.10 -16.93 5.85
CA GLU A 93 -7.00 -17.86 6.51
C GLU A 93 -8.43 -17.67 5.95
N PRO A 94 -9.13 -18.76 5.59
CA PRO A 94 -10.51 -18.65 5.11
C PRO A 94 -11.41 -18.01 6.15
N ASP A 95 -12.19 -17.01 5.76
CA ASP A 95 -13.21 -16.44 6.63
C ASP A 95 -14.30 -17.49 6.90
N PRO A 96 -14.69 -17.73 8.16
CA PRO A 96 -15.78 -18.64 8.48
C PRO A 96 -17.15 -18.14 8.04
N ASP A 97 -17.31 -16.84 7.78
CA ASP A 97 -18.54 -16.26 7.25
C ASP A 97 -18.59 -16.40 5.73
N PRO A 98 -19.54 -17.18 5.19
CA PRO A 98 -19.67 -17.35 3.74
C PRO A 98 -20.15 -16.08 3.00
N GLU A 99 -20.64 -15.07 3.73
CA GLU A 99 -21.05 -13.78 3.20
C GLU A 99 -19.94 -12.73 3.31
N ALA A 100 -18.81 -13.06 3.94
CA ALA A 100 -17.67 -12.16 4.01
C ALA A 100 -17.13 -11.80 2.61
N PRO A 101 -16.68 -10.54 2.42
CA PRO A 101 -16.03 -10.17 1.17
C PRO A 101 -14.83 -11.07 0.91
N PRO A 102 -14.61 -11.51 -0.33
CA PRO A 102 -13.47 -12.36 -0.64
C PRO A 102 -12.16 -11.64 -0.29
N ALA A 103 -11.25 -12.36 0.37
CA ALA A 103 -9.94 -11.84 0.75
C ALA A 103 -9.14 -11.29 -0.46
N PRO A 104 -8.22 -10.34 -0.25
CA PRO A 104 -7.25 -9.97 -1.27
C PRO A 104 -6.48 -11.22 -1.75
N PRO A 105 -6.13 -11.33 -3.04
CA PRO A 105 -5.37 -12.47 -3.50
C PRO A 105 -3.97 -12.48 -2.92
N HIS A 106 -3.36 -13.68 -2.90
CA HIS A 106 -1.96 -13.83 -2.53
C HIS A 106 -1.06 -12.86 -3.28
N GLY A 107 -0.19 -12.16 -2.56
CA GLY A 107 0.70 -11.11 -3.11
C GLY A 107 0.11 -9.70 -3.18
N VAL A 108 -1.15 -9.50 -2.75
CA VAL A 108 -1.79 -8.18 -2.66
C VAL A 108 -1.90 -7.74 -1.20
N LEU A 109 -1.41 -6.54 -0.91
CA LEU A 109 -1.30 -6.00 0.44
C LEU A 109 -2.35 -4.90 0.68
N LEU A 110 -2.94 -4.85 1.86
CA LEU A 110 -3.61 -3.66 2.38
C LEU A 110 -2.51 -2.64 2.73
N PHE A 111 -2.38 -1.58 1.92
CA PHE A 111 -1.18 -0.78 1.86
C PHE A 111 -1.32 0.60 2.52
N CYS A 112 -2.47 1.25 2.36
CA CYS A 112 -2.76 2.55 2.95
C CYS A 112 -4.23 2.62 3.36
N ASP A 113 -4.46 2.88 4.65
CA ASP A 113 -5.79 3.00 5.24
C ASP A 113 -6.35 4.40 4.99
N HIS A 114 -7.57 4.48 4.47
CA HIS A 114 -8.33 5.72 4.25
C HIS A 114 -9.46 5.90 5.26
N GLY A 115 -9.60 4.96 6.19
CA GLY A 115 -10.72 4.91 7.13
C GLY A 115 -11.98 4.28 6.54
N CYS A 116 -12.99 4.02 7.39
CA CYS A 116 -14.30 3.47 6.97
C CYS A 116 -14.23 2.19 6.13
N ALA A 117 -13.25 1.31 6.41
CA ALA A 117 -12.99 0.08 5.65
C ALA A 117 -12.60 0.31 4.18
N THR A 118 -11.96 1.44 3.89
CA THR A 118 -11.49 1.81 2.57
C THR A 118 -9.96 1.78 2.54
N TRP A 119 -9.37 1.13 1.54
CA TRP A 119 -7.92 0.91 1.44
C TRP A 119 -7.39 1.13 0.04
N SER A 120 -6.20 1.70 -0.07
CA SER A 120 -5.34 1.46 -1.23
C SER A 120 -4.60 0.16 -1.02
N MET A 121 -4.64 -0.72 -2.01
CA MET A 121 -3.92 -1.98 -2.01
C MET A 121 -2.76 -1.96 -3.01
N LEU A 122 -1.73 -2.73 -2.71
CA LEU A 122 -0.54 -2.88 -3.55
C LEU A 122 -0.38 -4.34 -4.00
N ASP A 123 -0.40 -4.57 -5.31
CA ASP A 123 -0.15 -5.88 -5.91
C ASP A 123 1.35 -6.08 -6.18
N CYS A 124 2.01 -6.88 -5.34
CA CYS A 124 3.42 -7.20 -5.46
C CYS A 124 3.72 -8.22 -6.56
N ARG A 125 2.72 -8.86 -7.18
CA ARG A 125 2.90 -9.74 -8.34
C ARG A 125 3.33 -8.94 -9.57
N HIS A 126 2.96 -7.66 -9.64
CA HIS A 126 3.46 -6.75 -10.65
C HIS A 126 4.80 -6.12 -10.19
N PRO A 127 5.87 -6.16 -10.99
CA PRO A 127 7.21 -5.70 -10.56
C PRO A 127 7.30 -4.22 -10.20
N GLU A 128 6.42 -3.36 -10.75
CA GLU A 128 6.34 -1.94 -10.41
C GLU A 128 5.31 -1.62 -9.33
N GLY A 129 4.57 -2.64 -8.84
CA GLY A 129 3.50 -2.49 -7.85
C GLY A 129 2.25 -1.86 -8.44
N GLN A 130 1.29 -2.70 -8.86
CA GLN A 130 -0.01 -2.24 -9.36
C GLN A 130 -0.86 -1.78 -8.20
N MET A 131 -1.44 -0.59 -8.29
CA MET A 131 -2.36 -0.07 -7.27
C MET A 131 -3.79 -0.55 -7.50
N TRP A 132 -4.50 -0.76 -6.39
CA TRP A 132 -5.91 -1.13 -6.32
C TRP A 132 -6.60 -0.31 -5.27
N TRP A 133 -7.91 -0.18 -5.42
CA TRP A 133 -8.79 0.43 -4.45
C TRP A 133 -9.74 -0.63 -3.87
N TRP A 134 -9.90 -0.62 -2.57
CA TRP A 134 -10.87 -1.45 -1.84
C TRP A 134 -11.84 -0.53 -1.11
N ASP A 135 -13.11 -0.67 -1.35
CA ASP A 135 -14.17 0.04 -0.65
C ASP A 135 -15.20 -0.95 -0.12
N GLN A 136 -15.16 -1.24 1.18
CA GLN A 136 -16.11 -2.08 1.89
C GLN A 136 -16.37 -3.45 1.21
N GLY A 137 -15.35 -4.04 0.62
CA GLY A 137 -15.44 -5.32 -0.10
C GLY A 137 -15.54 -5.20 -1.62
N GLU A 138 -15.86 -4.03 -2.15
CA GLU A 138 -15.77 -3.74 -3.58
C GLU A 138 -14.32 -3.41 -3.97
N ARG A 139 -13.90 -3.84 -5.15
CA ARG A 139 -12.51 -3.76 -5.59
C ARG A 139 -12.44 -3.13 -6.95
N HIS A 140 -11.57 -2.15 -7.04
CA HIS A 140 -11.35 -1.43 -8.28
C HIS A 140 -9.86 -1.42 -8.61
N LYS A 141 -9.50 -1.86 -9.80
CA LYS A 141 -8.15 -1.72 -10.30
C LYS A 141 -7.91 -0.25 -10.65
N CYS A 142 -6.89 0.34 -10.03
CA CYS A 142 -6.42 1.63 -10.48
C CYS A 142 -5.46 1.41 -11.66
N ASP A 143 -5.62 2.12 -12.75
CA ASP A 143 -4.65 2.07 -13.87
C ASP A 143 -3.39 2.87 -13.53
N LEU A 144 -2.83 2.58 -12.37
CA LEU A 144 -1.68 3.27 -11.78
C LEU A 144 -0.70 2.27 -11.18
N MET A 145 0.58 2.54 -11.37
CA MET A 145 1.65 1.92 -10.60
C MET A 145 1.98 2.73 -9.34
N LEU A 146 2.63 2.09 -8.37
CA LEU A 146 3.04 2.73 -7.11
C LEU A 146 3.73 4.09 -7.32
N ARG A 147 4.63 4.18 -8.30
CA ARG A 147 5.33 5.43 -8.63
C ARG A 147 4.38 6.55 -9.03
N GLU A 148 3.40 6.24 -9.86
CA GLU A 148 2.43 7.21 -10.36
C GLU A 148 1.50 7.67 -9.24
N TRP A 149 1.02 6.73 -8.44
CA TRP A 149 0.20 7.01 -7.27
C TRP A 149 0.91 7.93 -6.26
N LEU A 150 2.18 7.63 -5.92
CA LEU A 150 2.98 8.50 -5.05
C LEU A 150 3.26 9.86 -5.69
N SER A 151 3.48 9.91 -7.02
CA SER A 151 3.67 11.18 -7.73
C SER A 151 2.43 12.05 -7.64
N MET A 152 1.23 11.47 -7.80
CA MET A 152 -0.04 12.19 -7.67
C MET A 152 -0.24 12.71 -6.25
N TRP A 153 0.08 11.92 -5.22
CA TRP A 153 0.07 12.40 -3.84
C TRP A 153 1.00 13.60 -3.64
N LEU A 154 2.24 13.51 -4.11
CA LEU A 154 3.24 14.58 -3.98
C LEU A 154 2.80 15.87 -4.67
N GLU A 155 2.04 15.76 -5.75
CA GLU A 155 1.48 16.87 -6.55
C GLU A 155 0.13 17.37 -6.01
N GLY A 156 -0.43 16.75 -4.97
CA GLY A 156 -1.74 17.10 -4.39
C GLY A 156 -2.90 16.79 -5.32
N LYS A 157 -2.80 15.72 -6.11
CA LYS A 157 -3.81 15.27 -7.07
C LYS A 157 -4.60 14.05 -6.61
N LEU A 158 -4.33 13.54 -5.43
CA LEU A 158 -5.13 12.50 -4.81
C LEU A 158 -6.16 13.17 -3.90
N GLU A 159 -7.44 12.85 -4.11
CA GLU A 159 -8.53 13.18 -3.19
C GLU A 159 -8.87 11.89 -2.42
N ASP A 160 -8.73 11.90 -1.10
CA ASP A 160 -8.94 10.73 -0.23
C ASP A 160 -8.20 9.46 -0.70
N GLY A 161 -7.01 9.64 -1.27
CA GLY A 161 -6.18 8.54 -1.79
C GLY A 161 -6.56 8.04 -3.18
N ILE A 162 -7.64 8.55 -3.77
CA ILE A 162 -8.10 8.25 -5.13
C ILE A 162 -7.69 9.39 -6.05
N PRO A 163 -7.23 9.12 -7.28
CA PRO A 163 -7.10 10.15 -8.31
C PRO A 163 -8.48 10.72 -8.64
N GLY A 164 -8.68 12.04 -8.47
CA GLY A 164 -9.98 12.71 -8.67
C GLY A 164 -10.59 12.59 -10.06
N ASP A 165 -9.80 12.18 -11.06
CA ASP A 165 -10.24 11.95 -12.45
C ASP A 165 -10.33 10.45 -12.82
N LEU A 166 -10.05 9.53 -11.91
CA LEU A 166 -10.28 8.12 -12.18
C LEU A 166 -11.79 7.86 -12.15
N ALA A 167 -12.37 7.78 -13.34
CA ALA A 167 -13.58 6.99 -13.51
C ALA A 167 -13.23 5.59 -13.01
N LEU A 168 -13.78 5.20 -11.87
CA LEU A 168 -13.82 3.81 -11.47
C LEU A 168 -14.52 3.10 -12.62
N GLU A 169 -13.77 2.42 -13.46
CA GLU A 169 -14.38 1.58 -14.46
C GLU A 169 -15.09 0.47 -13.71
N ASP A 170 -16.41 0.54 -13.66
CA ASP A 170 -17.28 -0.55 -13.26
C ASP A 170 -17.13 -1.67 -14.28
N ASP A 171 -15.97 -2.30 -14.31
CA ASP A 171 -15.77 -3.49 -15.11
C ASP A 171 -16.28 -4.69 -14.31
N GLU A 172 -17.56 -4.98 -14.49
CA GLU A 172 -18.19 -6.23 -14.00
C GLU A 172 -17.46 -7.50 -14.47
N SER A 173 -16.55 -7.40 -15.43
CA SER A 173 -15.76 -8.52 -15.96
C SER A 173 -14.48 -8.76 -15.17
N TRP A 174 -14.16 -7.91 -14.18
CA TRP A 174 -12.90 -8.01 -13.49
C TRP A 174 -12.92 -9.10 -12.41
N HIS A 175 -12.54 -10.27 -12.82
CA HIS A 175 -12.19 -11.34 -11.90
C HIS A 175 -10.72 -11.18 -11.48
N TRP A 176 -10.44 -11.34 -10.21
CA TRP A 176 -9.10 -11.63 -9.79
C TRP A 176 -8.59 -12.77 -10.70
N PRO A 177 -7.38 -12.67 -11.30
CA PRO A 177 -6.84 -13.81 -12.00
C PRO A 177 -6.91 -15.00 -11.04
N GLU A 178 -7.70 -16.01 -11.42
CA GLU A 178 -7.82 -17.21 -10.63
C GLU A 178 -6.39 -17.68 -10.34
N THR A 179 -6.09 -17.86 -9.07
CA THR A 179 -4.84 -18.51 -8.69
C THR A 179 -4.91 -19.87 -9.29
N ASP A 180 -4.15 -20.10 -10.38
CA ASP A 180 -3.89 -21.43 -10.87
C ASP A 180 -3.38 -22.23 -9.68
N GLY A 181 -4.25 -23.13 -9.18
CA GLY A 181 -3.99 -23.89 -7.98
C GLY A 181 -2.69 -24.67 -8.12
N HIS A 182 -1.82 -24.45 -7.15
CA HIS A 182 -0.69 -25.32 -6.84
C HIS A 182 -0.81 -25.75 -5.40
#